data_77bd0da31b46318fab98747be8368ada
#
_entry.id   77bd0da31b46318fab98747be8368ada
#
_cell.length_a   1.000
_cell.length_b   1.000
_cell.length_c   1.000
_cell.angle_alpha   90.00
_cell.angle_beta   90.00
_cell.angle_gamma   90.00
#
_symmetry.space_group_name_H-M   'P 1'
#
loop_
_entity.id
_entity.type
_entity.pdbx_description
1 polymer ?
#
loop_
_entity_poly.entity_id
_entity_poly.type
_entity_poly.pdbx_seq_one_letter_code
_entity_poly.pdbx_strand_id
1 'polypeptide(L)'
;MLKSRFVPVLVLLLMLSSGLPVVEFETLEEETVVKQVPANLETYNLYLDEEGDSGGDGEITTMEPEGAHKEANILSGVEFRSPDMISDLTIYGQGSATEVHLYIYLQFTGQEQSTADLTFTLNSVGGNTYTETMTLDDPCNSGLFNSDCSWTLNEVFFDIPEDGFKVEQGAQLRLQIDGSASCEGQQGGIGQGGDCEVLVAYGDVEQTNGFSRISMKANALSDSSVKVHASGGIWTDAEQLEWSPNHRPDFRTIQFSVDVRDAFGRDDINSVNLVLSTPSGTNSVFDKEFEDDDLRLDNNGLVGNYTWTYDSGMAPGHYNLSLEITDVQGHVVVYRHVGIDFMEYGMYL
;
A
#
# COMPACT_ATOMS: atom_id res chain seq x y z
N MET A 1 25.33 -27.82 -6.23
CA MET A 1 23.96 -28.28 -6.04
C MET A 1 23.79 -29.69 -6.61
N LEU A 2 24.32 -30.72 -5.94
CA LEU A 2 24.27 -32.13 -6.42
C LEU A 2 24.08 -33.12 -5.26
N LYS A 3 23.31 -32.79 -4.23
CA LYS A 3 23.14 -33.66 -3.04
C LYS A 3 21.73 -34.19 -2.79
N SER A 4 20.72 -33.87 -3.64
CA SER A 4 19.34 -34.23 -3.33
C SER A 4 18.74 -35.38 -4.16
N ARG A 5 19.45 -35.95 -5.16
CA ARG A 5 18.89 -36.99 -6.04
C ARG A 5 19.24 -38.42 -5.70
N PHE A 6 20.14 -38.65 -4.73
CA PHE A 6 20.59 -40.02 -4.42
C PHE A 6 19.81 -40.74 -3.33
N VAL A 7 19.12 -40.03 -2.45
CA VAL A 7 18.40 -40.62 -1.30
C VAL A 7 17.17 -41.43 -1.71
N PRO A 8 16.31 -40.96 -2.63
CA PRO A 8 15.11 -41.72 -3.00
C PRO A 8 15.43 -43.01 -3.76
N VAL A 9 16.50 -43.02 -4.58
CA VAL A 9 16.91 -44.22 -5.32
C VAL A 9 17.45 -45.31 -4.39
N LEU A 10 18.18 -44.95 -3.34
CA LEU A 10 18.73 -45.88 -2.38
C LEU A 10 17.61 -46.52 -1.53
N VAL A 11 16.60 -45.75 -1.13
CA VAL A 11 15.42 -46.25 -0.38
C VAL A 11 14.58 -47.19 -1.25
N LEU A 12 14.40 -46.88 -2.52
CA LEU A 12 13.70 -47.74 -3.48
C LEU A 12 14.42 -49.08 -3.68
N LEU A 13 15.75 -49.09 -3.82
CA LEU A 13 16.56 -50.27 -3.97
C LEU A 13 16.52 -51.19 -2.74
N LEU A 14 16.51 -50.62 -1.54
CA LEU A 14 16.37 -51.35 -0.29
C LEU A 14 14.96 -51.98 -0.10
N MET A 15 13.91 -51.31 -0.57
CA MET A 15 12.54 -51.85 -0.51
C MET A 15 12.31 -53.01 -1.50
N LEU A 16 12.93 -52.97 -2.68
CA LEU A 16 12.86 -54.08 -3.66
C LEU A 16 13.56 -55.36 -3.18
N SER A 17 14.54 -55.24 -2.30
CA SER A 17 15.29 -56.42 -1.75
C SER A 17 14.58 -57.06 -0.55
N SER A 18 13.61 -56.41 0.07
CA SER A 18 12.93 -56.87 1.27
C SER A 18 11.56 -57.52 1.03
N GLY A 19 11.07 -57.54 -0.22
CA GLY A 19 9.76 -58.16 -0.55
C GLY A 19 8.55 -57.47 0.06
N LEU A 20 8.71 -56.24 0.52
CA LEU A 20 7.59 -55.41 1.06
C LEU A 20 6.85 -54.76 -0.11
N PRO A 21 5.51 -54.55 0.01
CA PRO A 21 4.77 -53.87 -1.03
C PRO A 21 5.35 -52.47 -1.23
N VAL A 22 5.64 -52.15 -2.50
CA VAL A 22 6.08 -50.80 -2.89
C VAL A 22 4.91 -49.85 -2.59
N VAL A 23 5.04 -49.02 -1.59
CA VAL A 23 4.16 -47.87 -1.39
C VAL A 23 4.61 -46.83 -2.45
N GLU A 24 3.81 -46.63 -3.45
CA GLU A 24 3.99 -45.48 -4.35
C GLU A 24 3.88 -44.21 -3.50
N PHE A 25 5.04 -43.60 -3.23
CA PHE A 25 5.05 -42.22 -2.79
C PHE A 25 4.68 -41.39 -4.02
N GLU A 26 3.45 -40.88 -4.07
CA GLU A 26 3.12 -39.73 -4.90
C GLU A 26 4.17 -38.68 -4.55
N THR A 27 4.98 -38.31 -5.54
CA THR A 27 5.78 -37.11 -5.46
C THR A 27 4.76 -35.99 -5.34
N LEU A 28 4.66 -35.39 -4.15
CA LEU A 28 4.06 -34.09 -3.99
C LEU A 28 4.80 -33.20 -5.02
N GLU A 29 4.15 -32.91 -6.14
CA GLU A 29 4.54 -31.81 -6.98
C GLU A 29 4.56 -30.62 -6.01
N GLU A 30 5.72 -29.96 -5.87
CA GLU A 30 5.77 -28.64 -5.31
C GLU A 30 4.72 -27.84 -6.09
N GLU A 31 3.53 -27.65 -5.51
CA GLU A 31 2.61 -26.63 -5.98
C GLU A 31 3.45 -25.36 -6.01
N THR A 32 3.82 -24.96 -7.22
CA THR A 32 4.24 -23.60 -7.46
C THR A 32 3.09 -22.77 -6.93
N VAL A 33 3.27 -22.20 -5.75
CA VAL A 33 2.38 -21.18 -5.20
C VAL A 33 2.38 -20.09 -6.26
N VAL A 34 1.44 -20.16 -7.18
CA VAL A 34 1.11 -19.04 -8.04
C VAL A 34 0.70 -17.97 -7.05
N LYS A 35 1.60 -17.00 -6.85
CA LYS A 35 1.31 -15.81 -6.06
C LYS A 35 0.07 -15.21 -6.71
N GLN A 36 -1.10 -15.54 -6.18
CA GLN A 36 -2.34 -14.93 -6.64
C GLN A 36 -2.18 -13.45 -6.34
N VAL A 37 -2.29 -12.65 -7.39
CA VAL A 37 -2.48 -11.20 -7.26
C VAL A 37 -3.61 -11.03 -6.23
N PRO A 38 -3.40 -10.29 -5.15
CA PRO A 38 -4.41 -10.16 -4.11
C PRO A 38 -5.74 -9.75 -4.74
N ALA A 39 -6.82 -10.40 -4.36
CA ALA A 39 -8.16 -10.13 -4.93
C ALA A 39 -8.67 -8.70 -4.61
N ASN A 40 -7.98 -7.97 -3.76
CA ASN A 40 -8.35 -6.66 -3.22
C ASN A 40 -7.30 -5.59 -3.54
N LEU A 41 -6.91 -5.47 -4.81
CA LEU A 41 -6.10 -4.33 -5.24
C LEU A 41 -7.01 -3.11 -5.39
N GLU A 42 -6.75 -2.10 -4.57
CA GLU A 42 -7.46 -0.82 -4.63
C GLU A 42 -6.64 0.22 -5.40
N THR A 43 -7.33 1.23 -5.93
CA THR A 43 -6.69 2.31 -6.67
C THR A 43 -6.34 3.43 -5.71
N TYR A 44 -5.06 3.58 -5.42
CA TYR A 44 -4.53 4.67 -4.60
C TYR A 44 -4.18 5.89 -5.44
N ASN A 45 -4.51 7.06 -4.91
CA ASN A 45 -4.01 8.33 -5.38
C ASN A 45 -3.00 8.86 -4.37
N LEU A 46 -1.76 9.01 -4.79
CA LEU A 46 -0.71 9.62 -3.98
C LEU A 46 -0.50 11.04 -4.49
N TYR A 47 -0.79 11.99 -3.65
CA TYR A 47 -0.74 13.42 -3.97
C TYR A 47 0.67 13.98 -3.78
N LEU A 48 1.03 14.97 -4.60
CA LEU A 48 2.25 15.74 -4.42
C LEU A 48 1.93 16.96 -3.56
N ASP A 49 2.53 17.03 -2.38
CA ASP A 49 2.29 18.08 -1.41
C ASP A 49 3.56 18.90 -1.10
N GLU A 50 3.42 19.90 -0.26
CA GLU A 50 4.54 20.71 0.19
C GLU A 50 5.56 19.88 0.99
N GLU A 51 6.73 20.45 1.21
CA GLU A 51 7.82 19.78 1.91
C GLU A 51 7.38 19.28 3.29
N GLY A 52 7.48 17.94 3.50
CA GLY A 52 7.33 17.28 4.78
C GLY A 52 8.69 16.90 5.38
N ASP A 53 8.68 16.00 6.35
CA ASP A 53 9.89 15.48 7.00
C ASP A 53 10.67 14.48 6.14
N SER A 54 10.20 14.17 4.93
CA SER A 54 10.74 13.14 4.03
C SER A 54 12.05 13.50 3.34
N GLY A 55 12.43 14.79 3.31
CA GLY A 55 13.73 15.30 2.83
C GLY A 55 13.83 15.52 1.32
N GLY A 56 12.70 15.62 0.59
CA GLY A 56 12.63 16.06 -0.82
C GLY A 56 12.30 17.54 -0.95
N ASP A 57 12.04 18.00 -2.18
CA ASP A 57 11.47 19.33 -2.45
C ASP A 57 9.96 19.37 -2.16
N GLY A 58 9.33 18.20 -2.04
CA GLY A 58 7.94 17.95 -1.64
C GLY A 58 7.74 16.54 -1.15
N GLU A 59 6.54 16.26 -0.68
CA GLU A 59 6.13 14.98 -0.11
C GLU A 59 5.14 14.25 -1.03
N ILE A 60 5.15 12.93 -0.98
CA ILE A 60 4.14 12.04 -1.57
C ILE A 60 3.25 11.55 -0.43
N THR A 61 1.98 11.92 -0.44
CA THR A 61 1.01 11.62 0.63
C THR A 61 -0.25 10.94 0.09
N THR A 62 -0.95 10.18 0.93
CA THR A 62 -2.25 9.57 0.62
C THR A 62 -3.42 10.52 0.85
N MET A 63 -3.21 11.60 1.61
CA MET A 63 -4.22 12.61 1.87
C MET A 63 -4.22 13.70 0.80
N GLU A 64 -5.42 14.20 0.46
CA GLU A 64 -5.53 15.37 -0.41
C GLU A 64 -4.87 16.59 0.28
N PRO A 65 -3.98 17.31 -0.42
CA PRO A 65 -3.33 18.49 0.14
C PRO A 65 -4.32 19.56 0.59
N GLU A 66 -4.18 20.04 1.81
CA GLU A 66 -4.96 21.15 2.37
C GLU A 66 -4.14 22.45 2.48
N GLY A 67 -2.86 22.39 2.12
CA GLY A 67 -1.92 23.50 2.22
C GLY A 67 -2.05 24.55 1.11
N ALA A 68 -1.04 25.40 0.97
CA ALA A 68 -1.01 26.39 -0.10
C ALA A 68 -0.55 25.75 -1.42
N HIS A 69 -1.02 26.32 -2.55
CA HIS A 69 -0.45 26.03 -3.85
C HIS A 69 1.06 26.36 -3.88
N LYS A 70 1.85 25.42 -4.40
CA LYS A 70 3.31 25.52 -4.53
C LYS A 70 3.72 25.28 -5.97
N GLU A 71 4.88 25.81 -6.28
CA GLU A 71 5.49 25.72 -7.60
C GLU A 71 6.98 25.43 -7.45
N ALA A 72 7.52 24.57 -8.29
CA ALA A 72 8.96 24.34 -8.37
C ALA A 72 9.42 24.31 -9.82
N ASN A 73 10.63 24.84 -10.07
CA ASN A 73 11.21 24.86 -11.41
C ASN A 73 11.94 23.54 -11.68
N ILE A 74 11.39 22.74 -12.61
CA ILE A 74 11.89 21.42 -12.99
C ILE A 74 13.30 21.48 -13.61
N LEU A 75 13.68 22.59 -14.22
CA LEU A 75 15.00 22.74 -14.85
C LEU A 75 16.15 22.71 -13.82
N SER A 76 15.85 22.89 -12.53
CA SER A 76 16.81 22.70 -11.43
C SER A 76 16.79 21.31 -10.82
N GLY A 77 15.91 20.42 -11.30
CA GLY A 77 15.57 19.14 -10.69
C GLY A 77 14.61 19.33 -9.52
N VAL A 78 13.59 18.49 -9.45
CA VAL A 78 12.59 18.47 -8.36
C VAL A 78 12.40 17.04 -7.89
N GLU A 79 12.30 16.85 -6.59
CA GLU A 79 12.17 15.54 -5.99
C GLU A 79 11.05 15.50 -4.94
N PHE A 80 10.12 14.54 -5.10
CA PHE A 80 9.08 14.23 -4.13
C PHE A 80 9.36 12.87 -3.51
N ARG A 81 9.19 12.77 -2.19
CA ARG A 81 9.41 11.52 -1.45
C ARG A 81 8.24 11.23 -0.52
N SER A 82 7.87 9.97 -0.41
CA SER A 82 6.99 9.54 0.68
C SER A 82 7.75 9.52 2.00
N PRO A 83 7.05 9.50 3.14
CA PRO A 83 7.62 9.01 4.40
C PRO A 83 8.21 7.60 4.24
N ASP A 84 9.03 7.19 5.20
CA ASP A 84 9.52 5.81 5.25
C ASP A 84 8.35 4.83 5.40
N MET A 85 8.26 3.83 4.51
CA MET A 85 7.19 2.84 4.57
C MET A 85 7.20 2.08 5.90
N ILE A 86 6.06 2.04 6.56
CA ILE A 86 5.89 1.32 7.83
C ILE A 86 5.80 -0.21 7.62
N SER A 87 5.27 -0.63 6.49
CA SER A 87 5.28 -2.02 6.02
C SER A 87 5.63 -2.06 4.54
N ASP A 88 5.75 -3.27 3.98
CA ASP A 88 6.00 -3.45 2.55
C ASP A 88 4.80 -2.96 1.72
N LEU A 89 5.06 -2.07 0.76
CA LEU A 89 4.09 -1.65 -0.25
C LEU A 89 4.36 -2.38 -1.56
N THR A 90 3.36 -3.06 -2.12
CA THR A 90 3.46 -3.59 -3.48
C THR A 90 2.57 -2.79 -4.41
N ILE A 91 3.19 -2.21 -5.43
CA ILE A 91 2.54 -1.34 -6.42
C ILE A 91 2.31 -2.13 -7.70
N TYR A 92 1.10 -2.05 -8.26
CA TYR A 92 0.67 -2.68 -9.49
C TYR A 92 0.16 -1.64 -10.48
N GLY A 93 0.16 -1.98 -11.77
CA GLY A 93 -0.46 -1.15 -12.80
C GLY A 93 -1.98 -1.08 -12.69
N GLN A 94 -2.57 -0.11 -13.36
CA GLN A 94 -4.01 0.11 -13.34
C GLN A 94 -4.75 -0.85 -14.29
N GLY A 95 -5.83 -1.42 -13.80
CA GLY A 95 -6.72 -2.25 -14.61
C GLY A 95 -6.05 -3.49 -15.19
N SER A 96 -6.12 -3.64 -16.52
CA SER A 96 -5.41 -4.68 -17.29
C SER A 96 -4.04 -4.22 -17.81
N ALA A 97 -3.65 -2.99 -17.54
CA ALA A 97 -2.37 -2.41 -17.92
C ALA A 97 -1.35 -2.53 -16.79
N THR A 98 -0.07 -2.54 -17.16
CA THR A 98 1.06 -2.54 -16.22
C THR A 98 1.59 -1.12 -15.99
N GLU A 99 0.70 -0.12 -16.04
CA GLU A 99 1.08 1.29 -16.01
C GLU A 99 0.71 1.93 -14.66
N VAL A 100 1.65 2.66 -14.08
CA VAL A 100 1.40 3.63 -13.02
C VAL A 100 1.23 4.99 -13.68
N HIS A 101 0.15 5.69 -13.36
CA HIS A 101 -0.20 6.95 -13.99
C HIS A 101 0.24 8.13 -13.10
N LEU A 102 1.02 9.04 -13.66
CA LEU A 102 1.32 10.33 -13.06
C LEU A 102 0.48 11.41 -13.75
N TYR A 103 -0.41 12.03 -13.03
CA TYR A 103 -1.14 13.23 -13.43
C TYR A 103 -0.43 14.43 -12.85
N ILE A 104 0.09 15.33 -13.73
CA ILE A 104 0.94 16.42 -13.29
C ILE A 104 0.56 17.73 -13.99
N TYR A 105 0.41 18.79 -13.21
CA TYR A 105 0.17 20.12 -13.72
C TYR A 105 1.49 20.82 -13.99
N LEU A 106 1.71 21.17 -15.26
CA LEU A 106 2.90 21.84 -15.73
C LEU A 106 2.54 23.20 -16.34
N GLN A 107 3.46 24.14 -16.18
CA GLN A 107 3.43 25.43 -16.88
C GLN A 107 4.80 25.65 -17.52
N PHE A 108 4.81 25.76 -18.85
CA PHE A 108 6.03 26.06 -19.60
C PHE A 108 5.98 27.50 -20.08
N THR A 109 6.91 28.33 -19.60
CA THR A 109 7.06 29.74 -19.99
C THR A 109 8.31 29.91 -20.82
N GLY A 110 8.23 30.65 -21.88
CA GLY A 110 9.37 30.87 -22.79
C GLY A 110 9.01 31.71 -24.01
N GLN A 111 9.85 31.67 -25.00
CA GLN A 111 9.59 32.29 -26.29
C GLN A 111 9.07 31.29 -27.31
N GLU A 112 8.40 31.76 -28.36
CA GLU A 112 7.99 30.90 -29.48
C GLU A 112 9.20 30.08 -29.98
N GLN A 113 8.96 28.79 -30.30
CA GLN A 113 9.96 27.80 -30.73
C GLN A 113 10.91 27.28 -29.64
N SER A 114 10.69 27.62 -28.37
CA SER A 114 11.39 26.95 -27.28
C SER A 114 10.78 25.54 -27.05
N THR A 115 11.64 24.63 -26.64
CA THR A 115 11.23 23.25 -26.25
C THR A 115 11.82 22.91 -24.92
N ALA A 116 11.11 22.03 -24.17
CA ALA A 116 11.64 21.49 -22.95
C ALA A 116 11.49 19.96 -22.96
N ASP A 117 12.59 19.27 -22.70
CA ASP A 117 12.63 17.83 -22.54
C ASP A 117 12.65 17.51 -21.05
N LEU A 118 11.66 16.76 -20.59
CA LEU A 118 11.47 16.37 -19.22
C LEU A 118 11.71 14.86 -19.05
N THR A 119 12.30 14.50 -17.94
CA THR A 119 12.51 13.10 -17.53
C THR A 119 11.87 12.88 -16.18
N PHE A 120 10.97 11.94 -16.11
CA PHE A 120 10.27 11.52 -14.89
C PHE A 120 10.84 10.18 -14.44
N THR A 121 11.25 10.09 -13.20
CA THR A 121 11.81 8.86 -12.62
C THR A 121 11.04 8.49 -11.37
N LEU A 122 10.33 7.37 -11.43
CA LEU A 122 9.65 6.76 -10.27
C LEU A 122 10.51 5.61 -9.76
N ASN A 123 10.87 5.63 -8.49
CA ASN A 123 11.66 4.56 -7.88
C ASN A 123 11.33 4.33 -6.40
N SER A 124 11.72 3.18 -5.87
CA SER A 124 11.90 2.99 -4.44
C SER A 124 13.37 3.24 -4.10
N VAL A 125 13.64 3.98 -3.02
CA VAL A 125 15.02 4.28 -2.62
C VAL A 125 15.78 2.98 -2.35
N GLY A 126 16.79 2.72 -3.21
CA GLY A 126 17.56 1.47 -3.17
C GLY A 126 16.97 0.29 -3.97
N GLY A 127 15.84 0.48 -4.66
CA GLY A 127 15.13 -0.55 -5.42
C GLY A 127 15.02 -0.28 -6.92
N ASN A 128 13.89 -0.71 -7.50
CA ASN A 128 13.61 -0.58 -8.93
C ASN A 128 13.40 0.87 -9.35
N THR A 129 13.76 1.16 -10.60
CA THR A 129 13.66 2.49 -11.21
C THR A 129 12.93 2.40 -12.54
N TYR A 130 11.93 3.24 -12.73
CA TYR A 130 11.13 3.40 -13.94
C TYR A 130 11.26 4.82 -14.44
N THR A 131 11.54 5.01 -15.71
CA THR A 131 11.84 6.33 -16.28
C THR A 131 11.07 6.54 -17.56
N GLU A 132 10.39 7.69 -17.63
CA GLU A 132 9.66 8.15 -18.81
C GLU A 132 10.10 9.55 -19.21
N THR A 133 9.90 9.88 -20.47
CA THR A 133 10.30 11.19 -21.01
C THR A 133 9.15 11.86 -21.73
N MET A 134 9.12 13.20 -21.64
CA MET A 134 8.12 14.02 -22.31
C MET A 134 8.80 15.26 -22.89
N THR A 135 8.41 15.66 -24.10
CA THR A 135 8.80 16.95 -24.68
C THR A 135 7.63 17.91 -24.64
N LEU A 136 7.84 19.09 -24.08
CA LEU A 136 6.90 20.19 -24.13
C LEU A 136 7.30 21.14 -25.24
N ASP A 137 6.36 21.44 -26.14
CA ASP A 137 6.47 22.37 -27.21
C ASP A 137 5.53 23.58 -26.98
N ASP A 138 5.73 24.67 -27.70
CA ASP A 138 4.87 25.83 -27.68
C ASP A 138 4.66 26.45 -26.28
N PRO A 139 5.73 26.98 -25.66
CA PRO A 139 5.60 27.63 -24.36
C PRO A 139 4.68 28.83 -24.44
N CYS A 140 3.97 29.10 -23.40
CA CYS A 140 3.18 30.30 -23.27
C CYS A 140 4.10 31.54 -23.22
N ASN A 141 3.72 32.58 -23.92
CA ASN A 141 4.52 33.80 -24.04
C ASN A 141 4.16 34.76 -22.89
N SER A 142 5.06 34.92 -21.92
CA SER A 142 4.92 35.89 -20.82
C SER A 142 5.29 37.32 -21.18
N GLY A 143 5.08 37.70 -22.45
CA GLY A 143 5.41 39.04 -22.95
C GLY A 143 4.56 40.16 -22.36
N LEU A 144 5.02 41.42 -22.54
CA LEU A 144 4.44 42.68 -22.02
C LEU A 144 2.95 42.95 -22.33
N PHE A 145 2.25 42.05 -23.03
CA PHE A 145 0.86 42.15 -23.44
C PHE A 145 0.01 40.96 -23.12
N ASN A 146 0.25 40.28 -22.02
CA ASN A 146 -0.65 39.24 -21.43
C ASN A 146 -1.03 38.09 -22.36
N SER A 147 -0.29 37.02 -22.33
CA SER A 147 -0.87 35.71 -22.42
C SER A 147 -0.84 35.10 -21.01
N ASP A 148 -1.99 34.90 -20.43
CA ASP A 148 -2.09 34.16 -19.17
C ASP A 148 -1.60 32.73 -19.41
N CYS A 149 -0.39 32.45 -18.93
CA CYS A 149 0.12 31.09 -18.93
C CYS A 149 -0.73 30.27 -17.96
N SER A 150 -1.50 29.34 -18.49
CA SER A 150 -2.34 28.46 -17.68
C SER A 150 -1.63 27.15 -17.37
N TRP A 151 -1.91 26.61 -16.21
CA TRP A 151 -1.49 25.28 -15.85
C TRP A 151 -2.13 24.24 -16.77
N THR A 152 -1.34 23.32 -17.31
CA THR A 152 -1.80 22.24 -18.19
C THR A 152 -1.60 20.89 -17.51
N LEU A 153 -2.67 20.10 -17.43
CA LEU A 153 -2.58 18.74 -16.97
C LEU A 153 -1.88 17.88 -18.02
N ASN A 154 -0.86 17.18 -17.60
CA ASN A 154 -0.13 16.20 -18.39
C ASN A 154 -0.25 14.83 -17.73
N GLU A 155 -0.24 13.78 -18.55
CA GLU A 155 -0.26 12.40 -18.11
C GLU A 155 1.03 11.70 -18.54
N VAL A 156 1.69 11.04 -17.58
CA VAL A 156 2.88 10.22 -17.78
C VAL A 156 2.60 8.82 -17.31
N PHE A 157 2.99 7.82 -18.09
CA PHE A 157 2.71 6.42 -17.82
C PHE A 157 4.00 5.66 -17.59
N PHE A 158 4.21 5.14 -16.38
CA PHE A 158 5.35 4.29 -16.09
C PHE A 158 4.98 2.83 -16.32
N ASP A 159 5.65 2.17 -17.26
CA ASP A 159 5.54 0.73 -17.44
C ASP A 159 6.23 -0.02 -16.31
N ILE A 160 5.46 -0.81 -15.56
CA ILE A 160 5.96 -1.64 -14.46
C ILE A 160 5.75 -3.12 -14.77
N PRO A 161 6.49 -4.05 -14.12
CA PRO A 161 6.27 -5.48 -14.30
C PRO A 161 4.86 -5.94 -13.91
N GLU A 162 4.35 -6.99 -14.55
CA GLU A 162 3.02 -7.57 -14.25
C GLU A 162 2.88 -8.05 -12.80
N ASP A 163 3.98 -8.46 -12.17
CA ASP A 163 4.03 -8.84 -10.75
C ASP A 163 4.19 -7.62 -9.82
N GLY A 164 4.17 -6.41 -10.39
CA GLY A 164 4.32 -5.16 -9.68
C GLY A 164 5.76 -4.88 -9.27
N PHE A 165 5.94 -3.79 -8.52
CA PHE A 165 7.19 -3.54 -7.84
C PHE A 165 6.96 -3.24 -6.36
N LYS A 166 7.97 -3.55 -5.56
CA LYS A 166 7.90 -3.45 -4.11
C LYS A 166 8.71 -2.26 -3.61
N VAL A 167 8.12 -1.50 -2.70
CA VAL A 167 8.81 -0.59 -1.81
C VAL A 167 8.90 -1.28 -0.46
N GLU A 168 10.12 -1.63 -0.05
CA GLU A 168 10.33 -2.37 1.20
C GLU A 168 10.09 -1.47 2.41
N GLN A 169 9.72 -2.07 3.52
CA GLN A 169 9.64 -1.40 4.80
C GLN A 169 10.91 -0.60 5.11
N GLY A 170 10.76 0.65 5.57
CA GLY A 170 11.86 1.59 5.83
C GLY A 170 12.45 2.23 4.57
N ALA A 171 11.98 1.89 3.37
CA ALA A 171 12.31 2.58 2.14
C ALA A 171 11.24 3.63 1.80
N GLN A 172 11.57 4.56 0.91
CA GLN A 172 10.68 5.61 0.44
C GLN A 172 10.31 5.38 -1.03
N LEU A 173 9.08 5.71 -1.41
CA LEU A 173 8.71 5.94 -2.80
C LEU A 173 9.20 7.34 -3.19
N ARG A 174 9.80 7.45 -4.38
CA ARG A 174 10.40 8.69 -4.85
C ARG A 174 9.98 8.97 -6.28
N LEU A 175 9.55 10.20 -6.54
CA LEU A 175 9.37 10.75 -7.86
C LEU A 175 10.39 11.86 -8.05
N GLN A 176 11.29 11.69 -9.03
CA GLN A 176 12.23 12.72 -9.44
C GLN A 176 11.84 13.24 -10.83
N ILE A 177 11.89 14.54 -11.01
CA ILE A 177 11.57 15.20 -12.26
C ILE A 177 12.76 16.09 -12.63
N ASP A 178 13.42 15.76 -13.74
CA ASP A 178 14.52 16.51 -14.27
C ASP A 178 14.12 17.10 -15.63
N GLY A 179 14.66 18.26 -15.97
CA GLY A 179 14.35 18.89 -17.25
C GLY A 179 15.52 19.65 -17.84
N SER A 180 15.48 19.80 -19.17
CA SER A 180 16.33 20.71 -19.89
C SER A 180 15.51 21.48 -20.91
N ALA A 181 15.75 22.78 -21.06
CA ALA A 181 15.04 23.60 -22.04
C ALA A 181 16.00 24.19 -23.06
N SER A 182 15.56 24.21 -24.30
CA SER A 182 16.21 24.95 -25.38
C SER A 182 15.41 26.23 -25.65
N CYS A 183 15.93 27.37 -25.18
CA CYS A 183 15.28 28.66 -25.26
C CYS A 183 15.88 29.44 -26.40
N GLU A 184 15.16 29.64 -27.52
CA GLU A 184 15.61 30.50 -28.59
C GLU A 184 15.48 32.00 -28.20
N GLY A 185 16.59 32.58 -27.75
CA GLY A 185 16.67 34.02 -27.53
C GLY A 185 16.85 34.75 -28.83
N GLN A 186 16.17 35.89 -29.07
CA GLN A 186 16.43 36.78 -30.19
C GLN A 186 17.92 37.10 -30.28
N GLN A 187 18.57 36.66 -31.35
CA GLN A 187 19.89 37.16 -31.74
C GLN A 187 19.77 38.65 -32.08
N GLY A 188 20.04 39.53 -31.14
CA GLY A 188 20.11 40.95 -31.49
C GLY A 188 20.05 41.97 -30.36
N GLY A 189 20.29 41.64 -29.12
CA GLY A 189 20.34 42.64 -28.05
C GLY A 189 21.30 42.27 -26.94
N ILE A 190 22.16 43.21 -26.54
CA ILE A 190 23.12 43.06 -25.46
C ILE A 190 22.33 42.71 -24.16
N GLY A 191 22.34 41.45 -23.74
CA GLY A 191 22.15 41.07 -22.34
C GLY A 191 20.81 40.51 -21.88
N GLN A 192 19.94 39.93 -22.73
CA GLN A 192 18.78 39.15 -22.28
C GLN A 192 18.65 37.90 -23.17
N GLY A 193 19.27 36.82 -22.77
CA GLY A 193 18.81 35.47 -23.12
C GLY A 193 17.41 35.33 -22.49
N GLY A 194 16.40 34.94 -23.29
CA GLY A 194 15.09 34.67 -22.73
C GLY A 194 15.21 33.49 -21.76
N ASP A 195 14.88 33.72 -20.53
CA ASP A 195 14.82 32.63 -19.53
C ASP A 195 13.56 31.83 -19.82
N CYS A 196 13.71 30.51 -20.04
CA CYS A 196 12.59 29.57 -20.02
C CYS A 196 12.46 29.01 -18.62
N GLU A 197 11.24 28.78 -18.22
CA GLU A 197 10.93 28.08 -16.98
C GLU A 197 9.91 26.98 -17.25
N VAL A 198 10.11 25.84 -16.63
CA VAL A 198 9.12 24.76 -16.55
C VAL A 198 8.79 24.57 -15.09
N LEU A 199 7.59 24.93 -14.73
CA LEU A 199 7.10 24.83 -13.35
C LEU A 199 6.21 23.61 -13.20
N VAL A 200 6.31 22.92 -12.07
CA VAL A 200 5.35 21.91 -11.60
C VAL A 200 4.53 22.52 -10.48
N ALA A 201 3.21 22.29 -10.53
CA ALA A 201 2.30 22.65 -9.43
C ALA A 201 2.07 21.45 -8.50
N TYR A 202 2.08 21.72 -7.21
CA TYR A 202 1.77 20.76 -6.16
C TYR A 202 1.12 21.45 -4.95
N GLY A 203 0.67 20.68 -3.93
CA GLY A 203 -0.15 21.24 -2.86
C GLY A 203 -1.57 21.53 -3.33
N ASP A 204 -2.22 22.57 -2.82
CA ASP A 204 -3.62 22.90 -3.09
C ASP A 204 -3.89 23.29 -4.54
N VAL A 205 -5.14 23.16 -4.96
CA VAL A 205 -5.66 23.34 -6.32
C VAL A 205 -6.06 24.76 -6.70
N GLU A 206 -5.71 25.76 -5.90
CA GLU A 206 -6.17 27.17 -6.12
C GLU A 206 -5.95 27.68 -7.55
N GLN A 207 -4.91 27.21 -8.23
CA GLN A 207 -4.54 27.65 -9.59
C GLN A 207 -4.69 26.54 -10.65
N THR A 208 -5.00 25.31 -10.22
CA THR A 208 -5.19 24.15 -11.07
C THR A 208 -6.60 23.61 -10.93
N ASN A 209 -7.09 22.77 -11.84
CA ASN A 209 -8.39 22.11 -11.71
C ASN A 209 -8.31 20.71 -11.10
N GLY A 210 -7.30 20.47 -10.29
CA GLY A 210 -7.05 19.19 -9.65
C GLY A 210 -5.63 19.09 -9.13
N PHE A 211 -5.33 18.02 -8.41
CA PHE A 211 -4.03 17.78 -7.80
C PHE A 211 -3.06 17.10 -8.75
N SER A 212 -1.79 17.45 -8.66
CA SER A 212 -0.71 16.60 -9.16
C SER A 212 -0.63 15.36 -8.29
N ARG A 213 -0.70 14.16 -8.91
CA ARG A 213 -0.78 12.90 -8.18
C ARG A 213 -0.27 11.71 -8.99
N ILE A 214 0.18 10.68 -8.28
CA ILE A 214 0.44 9.35 -8.82
C ILE A 214 -0.81 8.50 -8.57
N SER A 215 -1.34 7.83 -9.59
CA SER A 215 -2.46 6.90 -9.47
C SER A 215 -2.00 5.50 -9.83
N MET A 216 -2.24 4.54 -8.95
CA MET A 216 -1.76 3.18 -9.06
C MET A 216 -2.69 2.22 -8.34
N LYS A 217 -2.60 0.93 -8.68
CA LYS A 217 -3.15 -0.12 -7.81
C LYS A 217 -2.08 -0.56 -6.82
N ALA A 218 -2.46 -0.68 -5.57
CA ALA A 218 -1.53 -1.09 -4.53
C ALA A 218 -2.21 -2.00 -3.49
N ASN A 219 -1.38 -2.73 -2.76
CA ASN A 219 -1.75 -3.43 -1.54
C ASN A 219 -0.99 -2.77 -0.38
N ALA A 220 -1.56 -1.72 0.20
CA ALA A 220 -0.97 -0.99 1.31
C ALA A 220 -1.23 -1.67 2.66
N LEU A 221 -2.43 -2.25 2.83
CA LEU A 221 -2.87 -2.94 4.04
C LEU A 221 -2.48 -4.43 4.02
N SER A 222 -1.22 -4.74 3.81
CA SER A 222 -0.72 -6.12 3.82
C SER A 222 -0.38 -6.57 5.24
N ASP A 223 -0.51 -7.88 5.48
CA ASP A 223 -0.01 -8.55 6.69
C ASP A 223 -0.68 -8.17 8.03
N SER A 224 -1.86 -7.55 8.00
CA SER A 224 -2.65 -7.34 9.20
C SER A 224 -3.19 -8.65 9.76
N SER A 225 -3.25 -8.77 11.08
CA SER A 225 -3.62 -10.03 11.74
C SER A 225 -4.35 -9.84 13.06
N VAL A 226 -5.06 -10.90 13.49
CA VAL A 226 -5.65 -10.99 14.84
C VAL A 226 -5.09 -12.21 15.55
N LYS A 227 -4.68 -12.05 16.78
CA LYS A 227 -4.36 -13.14 17.70
C LYS A 227 -5.45 -13.26 18.75
N VAL A 228 -5.91 -14.49 18.98
CA VAL A 228 -6.93 -14.80 19.97
C VAL A 228 -6.28 -15.49 21.16
N HIS A 229 -6.43 -14.94 22.34
CA HIS A 229 -5.89 -15.47 23.59
C HIS A 229 -7.04 -15.99 24.45
N ALA A 230 -7.10 -17.30 24.64
CA ALA A 230 -8.12 -17.94 25.46
C ALA A 230 -7.54 -19.12 26.24
N SER A 231 -7.92 -19.27 27.49
CA SER A 231 -7.56 -20.42 28.32
C SER A 231 -6.06 -20.79 28.34
N GLY A 232 -5.20 -19.77 28.26
CA GLY A 232 -3.73 -19.94 28.27
C GLY A 232 -3.09 -20.32 26.95
N GLY A 233 -3.85 -20.38 25.85
CA GLY A 233 -3.34 -20.54 24.48
C GLY A 233 -3.40 -19.25 23.67
N ILE A 234 -2.71 -19.25 22.54
CA ILE A 234 -2.73 -18.17 21.54
C ILE A 234 -3.03 -18.83 20.20
N TRP A 235 -4.01 -18.29 19.49
CA TRP A 235 -4.40 -18.75 18.15
C TRP A 235 -4.21 -17.63 17.14
N THR A 236 -3.76 -17.99 15.96
CA THR A 236 -3.53 -17.09 14.82
C THR A 236 -4.47 -17.46 13.68
N ASP A 237 -4.38 -16.76 12.56
CA ASP A 237 -5.27 -16.89 11.41
C ASP A 237 -5.40 -18.30 10.82
N ALA A 238 -4.39 -19.13 10.98
CA ALA A 238 -4.35 -20.49 10.43
C ALA A 238 -4.98 -21.56 11.34
N GLU A 239 -5.36 -21.20 12.54
CA GLU A 239 -5.81 -22.17 13.55
C GLU A 239 -7.27 -21.93 13.95
N GLN A 240 -8.03 -23.00 14.03
CA GLN A 240 -9.41 -22.95 14.53
C GLN A 240 -9.41 -23.08 16.04
N LEU A 241 -10.04 -22.14 16.76
CA LEU A 241 -10.17 -22.18 18.19
C LEU A 241 -11.48 -22.92 18.59
N GLU A 242 -11.34 -24.06 19.24
CA GLU A 242 -12.41 -24.68 20.00
C GLU A 242 -12.37 -24.19 21.45
N TRP A 243 -13.44 -23.54 21.91
CA TRP A 243 -13.47 -22.94 23.21
C TRP A 243 -14.74 -23.39 24.02
N SER A 244 -14.50 -23.90 25.20
CA SER A 244 -15.57 -24.32 26.13
C SER A 244 -15.70 -23.33 27.27
N PRO A 245 -16.61 -22.36 27.17
CA PRO A 245 -16.84 -21.40 28.24
C PRO A 245 -17.41 -22.07 29.48
N ASN A 246 -17.03 -21.61 30.66
CA ASN A 246 -17.58 -22.09 31.93
C ASN A 246 -17.59 -20.97 32.98
N HIS A 247 -18.02 -21.28 34.22
CA HIS A 247 -18.18 -20.32 35.31
C HIS A 247 -16.83 -19.75 35.86
N ARG A 248 -15.70 -20.37 35.54
CA ARG A 248 -14.39 -19.88 36.00
C ARG A 248 -13.99 -18.65 35.21
N PRO A 249 -13.43 -17.61 35.86
CA PRO A 249 -13.06 -16.34 35.15
C PRO A 249 -12.18 -16.56 33.93
N ASP A 250 -11.17 -17.42 34.04
CA ASP A 250 -10.21 -17.68 32.93
C ASP A 250 -10.86 -18.38 31.73
N PHE A 251 -12.08 -18.89 31.87
CA PHE A 251 -12.86 -19.53 30.81
C PHE A 251 -14.11 -18.71 30.43
N ARG A 252 -14.17 -17.45 30.80
CA ARG A 252 -15.25 -16.53 30.45
C ARG A 252 -14.78 -15.34 29.62
N THR A 253 -13.49 -15.15 29.54
CA THR A 253 -12.90 -14.02 28.78
C THR A 253 -12.02 -14.53 27.66
N ILE A 254 -12.13 -13.85 26.54
CA ILE A 254 -11.21 -13.97 25.40
C ILE A 254 -10.59 -12.62 25.19
N GLN A 255 -9.27 -12.58 25.03
CA GLN A 255 -8.56 -11.37 24.65
C GLN A 255 -8.17 -11.48 23.16
N PHE A 256 -8.47 -10.44 22.42
CA PHE A 256 -8.07 -10.27 21.02
C PHE A 256 -6.93 -9.26 20.97
N SER A 257 -5.89 -9.58 20.21
CA SER A 257 -4.82 -8.65 19.88
C SER A 257 -4.81 -8.43 18.39
N VAL A 258 -5.07 -7.21 17.93
CA VAL A 258 -5.01 -6.84 16.52
C VAL A 258 -3.63 -6.24 16.22
N ASP A 259 -3.08 -6.58 15.05
CA ASP A 259 -1.86 -6.03 14.50
C ASP A 259 -2.21 -5.52 13.09
N VAL A 260 -2.34 -4.21 12.96
CA VAL A 260 -2.71 -3.54 11.71
C VAL A 260 -1.45 -2.96 11.09
N ARG A 261 -1.21 -3.32 9.84
CA ARG A 261 -0.03 -2.89 9.09
C ARG A 261 -0.47 -2.21 7.82
N ASP A 262 -0.23 -0.92 7.77
CA ASP A 262 -0.40 -0.09 6.60
C ASP A 262 0.97 0.43 6.14
N ALA A 263 1.20 0.46 4.84
CA ALA A 263 2.47 0.89 4.28
C ALA A 263 2.75 2.37 4.54
N PHE A 264 1.71 3.22 4.48
CA PHE A 264 1.80 4.65 4.70
C PHE A 264 1.69 5.04 6.18
N GLY A 265 1.38 4.07 7.04
CA GLY A 265 1.38 4.23 8.49
C GLY A 265 0.02 4.64 9.07
N ARG A 266 0.07 5.17 10.31
CA ARG A 266 -1.13 5.45 11.09
C ARG A 266 -2.04 6.49 10.44
N ASP A 267 -1.46 7.51 9.85
CA ASP A 267 -2.21 8.65 9.32
C ASP A 267 -3.05 8.28 8.09
N ASP A 268 -2.72 7.15 7.45
CA ASP A 268 -3.52 6.56 6.36
C ASP A 268 -4.70 5.70 6.86
N ILE A 269 -4.76 5.35 8.15
CA ILE A 269 -5.82 4.49 8.69
C ILE A 269 -6.96 5.36 9.24
N ASN A 270 -8.15 5.19 8.65
CA ASN A 270 -9.36 5.89 9.08
C ASN A 270 -10.13 5.14 10.17
N SER A 271 -10.27 3.80 10.07
CA SER A 271 -10.92 3.00 11.10
C SER A 271 -10.43 1.55 11.14
N VAL A 272 -10.51 0.96 12.33
CA VAL A 272 -10.16 -0.44 12.60
C VAL A 272 -11.28 -1.07 13.42
N ASN A 273 -11.98 -2.06 12.86
CA ASN A 273 -13.12 -2.73 13.49
C ASN A 273 -12.86 -4.22 13.62
N LEU A 274 -13.02 -4.75 14.83
CA LEU A 274 -13.01 -6.18 15.10
C LEU A 274 -14.43 -6.68 15.33
N VAL A 275 -14.88 -7.59 14.47
CA VAL A 275 -16.27 -8.07 14.46
C VAL A 275 -16.31 -9.57 14.73
N LEU A 276 -17.07 -9.98 15.72
CA LEU A 276 -17.41 -11.38 15.93
C LEU A 276 -18.89 -11.59 15.56
N SER A 277 -19.13 -12.40 14.53
CA SER A 277 -20.47 -12.65 14.00
C SER A 277 -21.00 -14.02 14.40
N THR A 278 -22.32 -14.11 14.60
CA THR A 278 -23.03 -15.37 14.87
C THR A 278 -22.85 -16.37 13.73
N PRO A 279 -23.10 -17.69 13.97
CA PRO A 279 -22.99 -18.72 12.93
C PRO A 279 -23.82 -18.45 11.68
N SER A 280 -24.92 -17.73 11.81
CA SER A 280 -25.77 -17.32 10.69
C SER A 280 -25.19 -16.15 9.89
N GLY A 281 -24.21 -15.44 10.44
CA GLY A 281 -23.65 -14.22 9.85
C GLY A 281 -24.58 -13.00 9.85
N THR A 282 -25.77 -13.12 10.46
CA THR A 282 -26.80 -12.05 10.40
C THR A 282 -26.69 -11.04 11.53
N ASN A 283 -26.04 -11.40 12.62
CA ASN A 283 -25.87 -10.52 13.78
C ASN A 283 -24.44 -10.56 14.28
N SER A 284 -23.92 -9.41 14.70
CA SER A 284 -22.66 -9.34 15.45
C SER A 284 -22.92 -9.69 16.92
N VAL A 285 -21.98 -10.41 17.52
CA VAL A 285 -21.89 -10.62 18.96
C VAL A 285 -21.28 -9.40 19.60
N PHE A 286 -20.21 -8.90 18.97
CA PHE A 286 -19.64 -7.59 19.23
C PHE A 286 -19.13 -7.00 17.93
N ASP A 287 -19.05 -5.70 17.92
CA ASP A 287 -18.42 -4.86 16.91
C ASP A 287 -17.60 -3.85 17.69
N LYS A 288 -16.28 -4.09 17.76
CA LYS A 288 -15.35 -3.23 18.48
C LYS A 288 -14.61 -2.36 17.50
N GLU A 289 -14.99 -1.09 17.45
CA GLU A 289 -14.19 -0.05 16.85
C GLU A 289 -13.03 0.32 17.78
N PHE A 290 -11.82 0.30 17.26
CA PHE A 290 -10.63 0.76 17.97
C PHE A 290 -10.45 2.25 17.72
N GLU A 291 -10.56 3.04 18.78
CA GLU A 291 -10.26 4.47 18.74
C GLU A 291 -8.74 4.69 18.79
N ASP A 292 -8.29 5.89 18.50
CA ASP A 292 -6.87 6.26 18.49
C ASP A 292 -6.13 5.89 19.79
N ASP A 293 -6.80 6.04 20.92
CA ASP A 293 -6.24 5.71 22.24
C ASP A 293 -6.14 4.18 22.49
N ASP A 294 -6.92 3.38 21.73
CA ASP A 294 -6.89 1.93 21.81
C ASP A 294 -5.73 1.32 20.99
N LEU A 295 -5.25 2.05 19.99
CA LEU A 295 -4.18 1.65 19.09
C LEU A 295 -2.87 2.35 19.48
N ARG A 296 -1.82 1.57 19.54
CA ARG A 296 -0.46 2.08 19.81
C ARG A 296 0.47 1.69 18.68
N LEU A 297 1.40 2.58 18.35
CA LEU A 297 2.47 2.25 17.41
C LEU A 297 3.42 1.21 18.05
N ASP A 298 3.65 0.12 17.35
CA ASP A 298 4.58 -0.95 17.76
C ASP A 298 5.44 -1.37 16.55
N ASN A 299 6.70 -0.97 16.55
CA ASN A 299 7.68 -1.17 15.48
C ASN A 299 7.20 -0.72 14.10
N ASN A 300 6.27 -1.46 13.48
CA ASN A 300 5.88 -1.33 12.08
C ASN A 300 4.38 -1.34 11.87
N GLY A 301 3.59 -1.20 12.92
CA GLY A 301 2.14 -1.27 12.81
C GLY A 301 1.43 -0.69 14.00
N LEU A 302 0.10 -0.72 13.94
CA LEU A 302 -0.77 -0.33 15.04
C LEU A 302 -1.26 -1.59 15.74
N VAL A 303 -1.03 -1.66 17.05
CA VAL A 303 -1.44 -2.80 17.88
C VAL A 303 -2.51 -2.37 18.85
N GLY A 304 -3.63 -3.11 18.85
CA GLY A 304 -4.74 -2.92 19.78
C GLY A 304 -5.06 -4.20 20.55
N ASN A 305 -5.67 -4.05 21.72
CA ASN A 305 -6.14 -5.17 22.52
C ASN A 305 -7.58 -4.96 22.95
N TYR A 306 -8.38 -6.02 22.82
CA TYR A 306 -9.76 -6.02 23.28
C TYR A 306 -10.05 -7.27 24.10
N THR A 307 -10.67 -7.11 25.27
CA THR A 307 -11.08 -8.23 26.12
C THR A 307 -12.60 -8.33 26.12
N TRP A 308 -13.09 -9.45 25.61
CA TRP A 308 -14.51 -9.75 25.57
C TRP A 308 -14.88 -10.81 26.60
N THR A 309 -16.04 -10.64 27.22
CA THR A 309 -16.57 -11.58 28.20
C THR A 309 -17.74 -12.34 27.60
N TYR A 310 -17.66 -13.65 27.61
CA TYR A 310 -18.71 -14.56 27.13
C TYR A 310 -20.03 -14.37 27.89
N ASP A 311 -21.12 -14.25 27.14
CA ASP A 311 -22.48 -14.31 27.69
C ASP A 311 -23.02 -15.73 27.61
N SER A 312 -23.44 -16.27 28.75
CA SER A 312 -23.97 -17.65 28.89
C SER A 312 -25.24 -17.93 28.07
N GLY A 313 -25.84 -16.90 27.47
CA GLY A 313 -26.99 -17.02 26.56
C GLY A 313 -26.64 -17.35 25.12
N MET A 314 -25.36 -17.37 24.75
CA MET A 314 -24.93 -17.68 23.40
C MET A 314 -25.09 -19.16 23.06
N ALA A 315 -25.59 -19.43 21.85
CA ALA A 315 -25.71 -20.80 21.35
C ALA A 315 -24.32 -21.38 21.00
N PRO A 316 -24.11 -22.69 21.16
CA PRO A 316 -22.92 -23.36 20.61
C PRO A 316 -22.88 -23.23 19.09
N GLY A 317 -21.69 -23.23 18.52
CA GLY A 317 -21.49 -23.18 17.08
C GLY A 317 -20.26 -22.39 16.63
N HIS A 318 -20.07 -22.32 15.33
CA HIS A 318 -18.95 -21.63 14.70
C HIS A 318 -19.26 -20.14 14.52
N TYR A 319 -18.47 -19.29 15.15
CA TYR A 319 -18.57 -17.84 15.08
C TYR A 319 -17.44 -17.27 14.23
N ASN A 320 -17.77 -16.39 13.28
CA ASN A 320 -16.80 -15.81 12.37
C ASN A 320 -16.18 -14.55 12.98
N LEU A 321 -14.86 -14.51 13.00
CA LEU A 321 -14.09 -13.34 13.41
C LEU A 321 -13.54 -12.65 12.16
N SER A 322 -13.75 -11.35 12.05
CA SER A 322 -13.18 -10.51 11.00
C SER A 322 -12.54 -9.25 11.57
N LEU A 323 -11.47 -8.81 10.94
CA LEU A 323 -10.85 -7.51 11.14
C LEU A 323 -11.11 -6.68 9.89
N GLU A 324 -11.82 -5.56 10.03
CA GLU A 324 -12.14 -4.62 8.97
C GLU A 324 -11.30 -3.36 9.16
N ILE A 325 -10.56 -2.99 8.14
CA ILE A 325 -9.68 -1.81 8.16
C ILE A 325 -10.10 -0.93 7.00
N THR A 326 -10.31 0.36 7.31
CA THR A 326 -10.63 1.37 6.30
C THR A 326 -9.53 2.42 6.31
N ASP A 327 -8.99 2.76 5.14
CA ASP A 327 -8.01 3.83 5.00
C ASP A 327 -8.68 5.21 4.79
N VAL A 328 -7.87 6.27 4.69
CA VAL A 328 -8.36 7.65 4.48
C VAL A 328 -8.98 7.85 3.10
N GLN A 329 -8.64 7.03 2.12
CA GLN A 329 -9.24 7.08 0.78
C GLN A 329 -10.55 6.28 0.70
N GLY A 330 -10.95 5.62 1.80
CA GLY A 330 -12.20 4.86 1.90
C GLY A 330 -12.11 3.43 1.37
N HIS A 331 -10.91 2.90 1.13
CA HIS A 331 -10.75 1.49 0.80
C HIS A 331 -10.97 0.64 2.05
N VAL A 332 -11.70 -0.46 1.88
CA VAL A 332 -12.03 -1.37 2.98
C VAL A 332 -11.41 -2.73 2.72
N VAL A 333 -10.55 -3.15 3.62
CA VAL A 333 -9.98 -4.50 3.61
C VAL A 333 -10.56 -5.30 4.76
N VAL A 334 -11.10 -6.49 4.45
CA VAL A 334 -11.69 -7.38 5.44
C VAL A 334 -10.85 -8.65 5.54
N TYR A 335 -10.15 -8.78 6.64
CA TYR A 335 -9.43 -10.01 6.99
C TYR A 335 -10.37 -10.96 7.72
N ARG A 336 -10.69 -12.08 7.06
CA ARG A 336 -11.45 -13.16 7.72
C ARG A 336 -10.48 -14.05 8.46
N HIS A 337 -10.56 -13.99 9.77
CA HIS A 337 -9.69 -14.76 10.64
C HIS A 337 -10.33 -16.08 11.06
N VAL A 338 -9.58 -16.80 11.86
CA VAL A 338 -10.00 -18.03 12.53
C VAL A 338 -11.38 -17.86 13.13
N GLY A 339 -12.29 -18.73 12.77
CA GLY A 339 -13.57 -18.85 13.46
C GLY A 339 -13.37 -19.39 14.89
N ILE A 340 -14.27 -19.02 15.78
CA ILE A 340 -14.30 -19.55 17.15
C ILE A 340 -15.44 -20.53 17.26
N ASP A 341 -15.14 -21.81 17.52
CA ASP A 341 -16.12 -22.82 17.82
C ASP A 341 -16.50 -22.78 19.32
N PHE A 342 -17.61 -22.15 19.62
CA PHE A 342 -18.16 -22.16 20.99
C PHE A 342 -18.83 -23.49 21.26
N MET A 343 -18.28 -24.22 22.22
CA MET A 343 -18.88 -25.44 22.76
C MET A 343 -19.98 -25.10 23.79
N GLU A 344 -20.75 -26.07 24.17
CA GLU A 344 -21.75 -25.88 25.22
C GLU A 344 -21.14 -25.36 26.53
N TYR A 345 -21.87 -24.48 27.20
CA TYR A 345 -21.44 -23.96 28.50
C TYR A 345 -21.33 -25.09 29.52
N GLY A 346 -20.09 -25.39 29.89
CA GLY A 346 -19.79 -26.47 30.82
C GLY A 346 -19.99 -26.04 32.28
N MET A 347 -20.86 -26.68 32.99
CA MET A 347 -20.86 -26.65 34.47
C MET A 347 -19.92 -27.77 34.96
N TYR A 348 -18.68 -27.42 35.25
CA TYR A 348 -17.80 -28.32 36.00
C TYR A 348 -18.14 -28.19 37.49
N LEU A 349 -18.61 -29.28 38.06
CA LEU A 349 -18.83 -29.46 39.50
C LEU A 349 -17.49 -29.58 40.22
#